data_a3d2a4b010ee26cbe760c4df96246273
#
_entry.id   a3d2a4b010ee26cbe760c4df96246273
#
_cell.length_a   1.000
_cell.length_b   1.000
_cell.length_c   1.000
_cell.angle_alpha   90.00
_cell.angle_beta   90.00
_cell.angle_gamma   90.00
#
_symmetry.space_group_name_H-M   'P 1'
#
loop_
_entity.id
_entity.type
_entity.pdbx_description
1 polymer ?
#
loop_
_entity_poly.entity_id
_entity_poly.type
_entity_poly.pdbx_seq_one_letter_code
_entity_poly.pdbx_strand_id
1 'polypeptide(L)'
;MSFITFDYPVKEMTYKVIGERKLNFYVFEPKTTLKNRPMMLFFIGGSFSVNPVSPARFQHQAKYFSSKGMVTVCVDYRNGRDEGFSPIQAICDVKTAVRWARENSSILGIDPNKIVVCGSSAGSYIAVSSIMFDHINDEDNLQNTDHVPSALVVFSGGMDGVDIMRRRYPKLIKVATEISPIHNIKKCLPQTLWFCGRSERDYEQNKSFVKRMDDVGNQITFLEYEGMDHGFFHYGRNENKYFHETIQEMESFLKMGDFL
;
A
#
# COMPACT_ATOMS: atom_id res chain seq x y z
N MET A 1 6.33 -23.87 4.50
CA MET A 1 6.39 -22.42 4.25
C MET A 1 6.80 -22.21 2.80
N SER A 2 6.02 -21.53 1.96
CA SER A 2 6.50 -21.12 0.64
C SER A 2 7.53 -20.02 0.84
N PHE A 3 8.76 -20.22 0.39
CA PHE A 3 9.77 -19.17 0.43
C PHE A 3 9.35 -18.03 -0.51
N ILE A 4 9.37 -16.80 -0.01
CA ILE A 4 9.18 -15.61 -0.86
C ILE A 4 10.48 -15.41 -1.63
N THR A 5 10.41 -15.51 -2.96
CA THR A 5 11.57 -15.41 -3.85
C THR A 5 11.50 -14.10 -4.62
N PHE A 6 12.63 -13.42 -4.71
CA PHE A 6 12.84 -12.20 -5.49
C PHE A 6 13.86 -12.46 -6.60
N ASP A 7 13.66 -11.83 -7.76
CA ASP A 7 14.64 -11.86 -8.88
C ASP A 7 15.82 -10.92 -8.63
N TYR A 8 15.72 -10.05 -7.63
CA TYR A 8 16.73 -9.06 -7.25
C TYR A 8 17.20 -9.28 -5.82
N PRO A 9 18.44 -8.90 -5.50
CA PRO A 9 18.89 -8.91 -4.10
C PRO A 9 18.05 -8.00 -3.23
N VAL A 10 17.61 -8.52 -2.09
CA VAL A 10 16.87 -7.79 -1.05
C VAL A 10 17.48 -8.05 0.31
N LYS A 11 17.39 -7.05 1.19
CA LYS A 11 17.72 -7.21 2.60
C LYS A 11 16.42 -7.44 3.37
N GLU A 12 16.37 -8.53 4.12
CA GLU A 12 15.21 -8.87 4.94
C GLU A 12 15.35 -8.26 6.33
N MET A 13 14.30 -7.56 6.80
CA MET A 13 14.25 -6.95 8.14
C MET A 13 12.87 -7.21 8.74
N THR A 14 12.83 -7.78 9.95
CA THR A 14 11.55 -8.01 10.65
C THR A 14 11.07 -6.70 11.28
N TYR A 15 9.86 -6.23 10.90
CA TYR A 15 9.27 -5.03 11.48
C TYR A 15 8.20 -5.32 12.54
N LYS A 16 7.67 -6.54 12.57
CA LYS A 16 6.67 -6.98 13.55
C LYS A 16 6.76 -8.47 13.81
N VAL A 17 6.51 -8.88 15.05
CA VAL A 17 6.43 -10.28 15.45
C VAL A 17 5.09 -10.53 16.15
N ILE A 18 4.38 -11.58 15.74
CA ILE A 18 3.08 -11.97 16.30
C ILE A 18 3.15 -13.47 16.61
N GLY A 19 3.38 -13.82 17.89
CA GLY A 19 3.73 -15.19 18.24
C GLY A 19 5.00 -15.63 17.51
N GLU A 20 4.92 -16.69 16.74
CA GLU A 20 6.03 -17.18 15.90
C GLU A 20 6.07 -16.53 14.50
N ARG A 21 5.02 -15.80 14.10
CA ARG A 21 4.92 -15.14 12.79
C ARG A 21 5.74 -13.86 12.75
N LYS A 22 6.73 -13.81 11.87
CA LYS A 22 7.49 -12.61 11.54
C LYS A 22 6.91 -11.95 10.30
N LEU A 23 6.65 -10.64 10.39
CA LEU A 23 6.30 -9.80 9.26
C LEU A 23 7.54 -9.02 8.84
N ASN A 24 7.92 -9.14 7.57
CA ASN A 24 9.20 -8.66 7.08
C ASN A 24 9.07 -7.53 6.06
N PHE A 25 10.05 -6.65 6.09
CA PHE A 25 10.42 -5.76 5.01
C PHE A 25 11.43 -6.48 4.10
N TYR A 26 11.17 -6.47 2.81
CA TYR A 26 12.11 -6.86 1.77
C TYR A 26 12.64 -5.60 1.11
N VAL A 27 13.79 -5.14 1.57
CA VAL A 27 14.36 -3.82 1.28
C VAL A 27 15.24 -3.88 0.03
N PHE A 28 14.94 -3.02 -0.94
CA PHE A 28 15.78 -2.72 -2.09
C PHE A 28 16.59 -1.46 -1.78
N GLU A 29 17.83 -1.61 -1.44
CA GLU A 29 18.72 -0.50 -1.14
C GLU A 29 19.22 0.18 -2.43
N PRO A 30 19.13 1.51 -2.53
CA PRO A 30 19.70 2.23 -3.67
C PRO A 30 21.23 2.21 -3.61
N LYS A 31 21.88 2.17 -4.78
CA LYS A 31 23.32 2.25 -4.91
C LYS A 31 23.81 3.71 -4.74
N THR A 32 23.71 4.24 -3.52
CA THR A 32 24.16 5.60 -3.20
C THR A 32 24.64 5.67 -1.75
N THR A 33 25.55 6.60 -1.47
CA THR A 33 26.01 6.93 -0.11
C THR A 33 25.17 8.03 0.56
N LEU A 34 24.23 8.62 -0.17
CA LEU A 34 23.33 9.65 0.36
C LEU A 34 22.51 9.10 1.53
N LYS A 35 22.30 9.93 2.53
CA LYS A 35 21.38 9.69 3.67
C LYS A 35 20.14 10.55 3.53
N ASN A 36 19.19 10.37 4.43
CA ASN A 36 17.90 11.08 4.44
C ASN A 36 17.14 10.91 3.11
N ARG A 37 17.14 9.68 2.60
CA ARG A 37 16.49 9.31 1.33
C ARG A 37 14.99 9.15 1.54
N PRO A 38 14.16 9.45 0.53
CA PRO A 38 12.76 9.08 0.58
C PRO A 38 12.60 7.57 0.59
N MET A 39 11.48 7.11 1.16
CA MET A 39 11.15 5.68 1.23
C MET A 39 9.80 5.40 0.58
N MET A 40 9.66 4.23 -0.06
CA MET A 40 8.38 3.76 -0.54
C MET A 40 8.10 2.33 -0.06
N LEU A 41 6.94 2.15 0.60
CA LEU A 41 6.44 0.88 1.09
C LEU A 41 5.35 0.35 0.15
N PHE A 42 5.55 -0.84 -0.42
CA PHE A 42 4.62 -1.49 -1.34
C PHE A 42 3.82 -2.58 -0.64
N PHE A 43 2.48 -2.45 -0.62
CA PHE A 43 1.53 -3.40 -0.08
C PHE A 43 0.76 -4.06 -1.24
N ILE A 44 1.09 -5.32 -1.53
CA ILE A 44 0.45 -6.07 -2.62
C ILE A 44 -0.98 -6.47 -2.23
N GLY A 45 -1.88 -6.56 -3.22
CA GLY A 45 -3.21 -7.13 -3.06
C GLY A 45 -3.19 -8.66 -2.93
N GLY A 46 -4.34 -9.27 -3.15
CA GLY A 46 -4.51 -10.72 -3.08
C GLY A 46 -5.84 -11.10 -2.44
N SER A 47 -6.78 -10.14 -2.36
CA SER A 47 -8.15 -10.34 -1.83
C SER A 47 -8.19 -10.96 -0.42
N PHE A 48 -7.13 -10.81 0.37
CA PHE A 48 -6.99 -11.43 1.69
C PHE A 48 -7.14 -12.96 1.66
N SER A 49 -6.73 -13.58 0.56
CA SER A 49 -6.85 -15.01 0.34
C SER A 49 -5.96 -15.83 1.29
N VAL A 50 -6.36 -17.07 1.55
CA VAL A 50 -5.52 -18.10 2.20
C VAL A 50 -4.29 -18.47 1.36
N ASN A 51 -4.34 -18.21 0.05
CA ASN A 51 -3.22 -18.31 -0.87
C ASN A 51 -2.79 -16.88 -1.28
N PRO A 52 -2.02 -16.17 -0.45
CA PRO A 52 -1.69 -14.78 -0.69
C PRO A 52 -0.76 -14.61 -1.88
N VAL A 53 -0.91 -13.47 -2.55
CA VAL A 53 0.06 -13.03 -3.57
C VAL A 53 1.36 -12.66 -2.86
N SER A 54 2.49 -13.07 -3.43
CA SER A 54 3.81 -12.75 -2.88
C SER A 54 4.08 -11.25 -2.90
N PRO A 55 4.68 -10.67 -1.84
CA PRO A 55 5.17 -9.28 -1.85
C PRO A 55 6.12 -8.99 -3.02
N ALA A 56 6.83 -9.99 -3.52
CA ALA A 56 7.71 -9.89 -4.69
C ALA A 56 6.98 -9.46 -5.98
N ARG A 57 5.65 -9.47 -6.00
CA ARG A 57 4.89 -8.99 -7.16
C ARG A 57 5.16 -7.51 -7.49
N PHE A 58 5.56 -6.71 -6.51
CA PHE A 58 6.00 -5.32 -6.70
C PHE A 58 7.51 -5.14 -6.89
N GLN A 59 8.29 -6.23 -6.99
CA GLN A 59 9.75 -6.15 -7.05
C GLN A 59 10.30 -5.29 -8.19
N HIS A 60 9.62 -5.25 -9.34
CA HIS A 60 10.09 -4.48 -10.50
C HIS A 60 9.87 -2.98 -10.30
N GLN A 61 8.73 -2.55 -9.73
CA GLN A 61 8.50 -1.17 -9.31
C GLN A 61 9.49 -0.77 -8.21
N ALA A 62 9.66 -1.61 -7.18
CA ALA A 62 10.61 -1.38 -6.10
C ALA A 62 12.05 -1.23 -6.65
N LYS A 63 12.47 -2.11 -7.54
CA LYS A 63 13.79 -2.05 -8.19
C LYS A 63 13.96 -0.76 -8.99
N TYR A 64 12.93 -0.33 -9.74
CA TYR A 64 12.98 0.90 -10.51
C TYR A 64 13.24 2.12 -9.59
N PHE A 65 12.39 2.31 -8.57
CA PHE A 65 12.53 3.47 -7.69
C PHE A 65 13.77 3.39 -6.78
N SER A 66 14.26 2.19 -6.44
CA SER A 66 15.55 2.08 -5.76
C SER A 66 16.70 2.54 -6.65
N SER A 67 16.63 2.32 -7.97
CA SER A 67 17.64 2.83 -8.92
C SER A 67 17.60 4.36 -9.05
N LYS A 68 16.49 5.00 -8.66
CA LYS A 68 16.32 6.47 -8.61
C LYS A 68 16.74 7.09 -7.28
N GLY A 69 17.21 6.30 -6.32
CA GLY A 69 17.73 6.80 -5.05
C GLY A 69 16.81 6.61 -3.85
N MET A 70 15.59 6.12 -4.02
CA MET A 70 14.67 5.80 -2.91
C MET A 70 15.06 4.51 -2.20
N VAL A 71 14.83 4.40 -0.91
CA VAL A 71 14.75 3.10 -0.22
C VAL A 71 13.36 2.53 -0.49
N THR A 72 13.27 1.38 -1.15
CA THR A 72 11.97 0.78 -1.49
C THR A 72 11.80 -0.58 -0.84
N VAL A 73 10.59 -0.90 -0.44
CA VAL A 73 10.30 -2.09 0.35
C VAL A 73 9.05 -2.79 -0.15
N CYS A 74 9.16 -4.08 -0.45
CA CYS A 74 7.99 -4.93 -0.56
C CYS A 74 7.64 -5.44 0.84
N VAL A 75 6.43 -5.11 1.32
CA VAL A 75 6.03 -5.37 2.71
C VAL A 75 5.22 -6.66 2.80
N ASP A 76 5.62 -7.57 3.70
CA ASP A 76 4.78 -8.68 4.13
C ASP A 76 3.85 -8.20 5.24
N TYR A 77 2.58 -8.59 5.20
CA TYR A 77 1.56 -8.24 6.17
C TYR A 77 0.62 -9.42 6.41
N ARG A 78 -0.14 -9.43 7.51
CA ARG A 78 -1.11 -10.50 7.79
C ARG A 78 -2.17 -10.59 6.69
N ASN A 79 -2.50 -11.82 6.31
CA ASN A 79 -3.47 -12.14 5.26
C ASN A 79 -4.20 -13.44 5.59
N GLY A 80 -5.07 -13.93 4.73
CA GLY A 80 -5.94 -15.07 5.01
C GLY A 80 -5.26 -16.40 5.35
N ARG A 81 -3.93 -16.51 5.20
CA ARG A 81 -3.16 -17.69 5.66
C ARG A 81 -2.84 -17.66 7.17
N ASP A 82 -2.90 -16.48 7.78
CA ASP A 82 -2.58 -16.31 9.20
C ASP A 82 -3.81 -16.69 10.04
N GLU A 83 -3.60 -17.43 11.13
CA GLU A 83 -4.68 -17.89 12.00
C GLU A 83 -5.46 -16.73 12.60
N GLY A 84 -6.78 -16.82 12.58
CA GLY A 84 -7.67 -15.79 13.11
C GLY A 84 -7.63 -14.46 12.34
N PHE A 85 -7.08 -14.45 11.14
CA PHE A 85 -6.93 -13.24 10.33
C PHE A 85 -8.26 -12.52 10.06
N SER A 86 -8.18 -11.19 10.09
CA SER A 86 -9.19 -10.28 9.56
C SER A 86 -8.51 -9.07 8.85
N PRO A 87 -9.21 -8.40 7.91
CA PRO A 87 -8.68 -7.18 7.28
C PRO A 87 -8.31 -6.06 8.25
N ILE A 88 -8.92 -6.02 9.43
CA ILE A 88 -8.59 -5.07 10.51
C ILE A 88 -7.13 -5.22 10.93
N GLN A 89 -6.65 -6.47 11.07
CA GLN A 89 -5.27 -6.75 11.43
C GLN A 89 -4.28 -6.28 10.35
N ALA A 90 -4.64 -6.43 9.07
CA ALA A 90 -3.83 -5.93 7.97
C ALA A 90 -3.75 -4.39 7.94
N ILE A 91 -4.82 -3.68 8.32
CA ILE A 91 -4.83 -2.23 8.50
C ILE A 91 -3.83 -1.82 9.60
N CYS A 92 -3.84 -2.53 10.74
CA CYS A 92 -2.87 -2.33 11.82
C CYS A 92 -1.42 -2.56 11.36
N ASP A 93 -1.20 -3.57 10.51
CA ASP A 93 0.15 -3.87 10.00
C ASP A 93 0.70 -2.76 9.11
N VAL A 94 -0.14 -2.08 8.31
CA VAL A 94 0.29 -0.89 7.55
C VAL A 94 0.73 0.22 8.51
N LYS A 95 -0.05 0.51 9.56
CA LYS A 95 0.30 1.51 10.56
C LYS A 95 1.63 1.18 11.25
N THR A 96 1.77 -0.06 11.71
CA THR A 96 3.01 -0.52 12.34
C THR A 96 4.20 -0.42 11.40
N ALA A 97 4.04 -0.76 10.11
CA ALA A 97 5.10 -0.67 9.12
C ALA A 97 5.60 0.77 8.92
N VAL A 98 4.69 1.74 8.81
CA VAL A 98 5.07 3.16 8.68
C VAL A 98 5.75 3.68 9.95
N ARG A 99 5.20 3.37 11.13
CA ARG A 99 5.77 3.75 12.42
C ARG A 99 7.17 3.16 12.61
N TRP A 100 7.30 1.87 12.34
CA TRP A 100 8.59 1.18 12.45
C TRP A 100 9.64 1.77 11.52
N ALA A 101 9.27 2.11 10.29
CA ALA A 101 10.16 2.78 9.34
C ALA A 101 10.66 4.14 9.88
N ARG A 102 9.77 4.93 10.49
CA ARG A 102 10.13 6.22 11.13
C ARG A 102 11.09 6.06 12.31
N GLU A 103 10.78 5.16 13.23
CA GLU A 103 11.61 4.87 14.40
C GLU A 103 13.00 4.33 14.02
N ASN A 104 13.08 3.60 12.90
CA ASN A 104 14.32 3.01 12.40
C ASN A 104 14.93 3.80 11.22
N SER A 105 14.56 5.08 11.05
CA SER A 105 14.98 5.91 9.93
C SER A 105 16.50 6.01 9.78
N SER A 106 17.25 6.09 10.88
CA SER A 106 18.72 6.12 10.87
C SER A 106 19.34 4.84 10.33
N ILE A 107 18.79 3.67 10.71
CA ILE A 107 19.26 2.35 10.25
C ILE A 107 18.93 2.15 8.77
N LEU A 108 17.76 2.65 8.34
CA LEU A 108 17.31 2.59 6.95
C LEU A 108 17.96 3.67 6.08
N GLY A 109 18.58 4.69 6.68
CA GLY A 109 19.16 5.85 5.99
C GLY A 109 18.13 6.68 5.25
N ILE A 110 16.92 6.80 5.82
CA ILE A 110 15.78 7.52 5.24
C ILE A 110 15.46 8.81 5.97
N ASP A 111 14.74 9.71 5.30
CA ASP A 111 14.03 10.82 5.93
C ASP A 111 12.69 10.31 6.49
N PRO A 112 12.44 10.34 7.81
CA PRO A 112 11.19 9.90 8.41
C PRO A 112 9.96 10.70 7.94
N ASN A 113 10.16 11.89 7.35
CA ASN A 113 9.11 12.74 6.81
C ASN A 113 8.85 12.51 5.30
N LYS A 114 9.65 11.66 4.64
CA LYS A 114 9.51 11.35 3.22
C LYS A 114 9.18 9.86 3.01
N ILE A 115 8.09 9.40 3.60
CA ILE A 115 7.59 8.02 3.44
C ILE A 115 6.34 8.02 2.56
N VAL A 116 6.41 7.29 1.45
CA VAL A 116 5.30 7.05 0.52
C VAL A 116 4.76 5.63 0.74
N VAL A 117 3.45 5.47 0.79
CA VAL A 117 2.81 4.15 0.80
C VAL A 117 2.19 3.90 -0.57
N CYS A 118 2.45 2.73 -1.13
CA CYS A 118 1.86 2.26 -2.39
C CYS A 118 1.08 0.98 -2.14
N GLY A 119 -0.19 0.96 -2.50
CA GLY A 119 -1.04 -0.22 -2.38
C GLY A 119 -1.65 -0.66 -3.70
N SER A 120 -1.98 -1.96 -3.82
CA SER A 120 -2.79 -2.46 -4.93
C SER A 120 -3.93 -3.34 -4.44
N SER A 121 -5.14 -3.20 -4.99
CA SER A 121 -6.30 -4.05 -4.66
C SER A 121 -6.58 -4.07 -3.14
N ALA A 122 -6.52 -5.23 -2.50
CA ALA A 122 -6.63 -5.35 -1.04
C ALA A 122 -5.53 -4.53 -0.31
N GLY A 123 -4.32 -4.43 -0.87
CA GLY A 123 -3.25 -3.56 -0.36
C GLY A 123 -3.62 -2.07 -0.40
N SER A 124 -4.35 -1.63 -1.43
CA SER A 124 -4.92 -0.27 -1.50
C SER A 124 -5.97 -0.03 -0.41
N TYR A 125 -6.88 -0.99 -0.21
CA TYR A 125 -7.88 -0.88 0.84
C TYR A 125 -7.26 -0.70 2.23
N ILE A 126 -6.28 -1.54 2.59
CA ILE A 126 -5.63 -1.42 3.90
C ILE A 126 -4.79 -0.15 4.03
N ALA A 127 -4.12 0.30 2.94
CA ALA A 127 -3.35 1.54 2.94
C ALA A 127 -4.24 2.77 3.17
N VAL A 128 -5.34 2.91 2.43
CA VAL A 128 -6.31 4.00 2.62
C VAL A 128 -6.97 3.90 4.00
N SER A 129 -7.41 2.71 4.40
CA SER A 129 -8.07 2.47 5.70
C SER A 129 -7.14 2.77 6.87
N SER A 130 -5.83 2.52 6.76
CA SER A 130 -4.86 2.83 7.82
C SER A 130 -4.77 4.32 8.13
N ILE A 131 -5.07 5.19 7.16
CA ILE A 131 -5.10 6.64 7.33
C ILE A 131 -6.48 7.11 7.80
N MET A 132 -7.55 6.49 7.28
CA MET A 132 -8.92 6.94 7.56
C MET A 132 -9.45 6.53 8.94
N PHE A 133 -8.94 5.46 9.55
CA PHE A 133 -9.51 4.88 10.77
C PHE A 133 -8.52 4.90 11.95
N ASP A 134 -8.45 6.03 12.65
CA ASP A 134 -7.53 6.23 13.77
C ASP A 134 -7.78 5.26 14.94
N HIS A 135 -9.04 4.83 15.13
CA HIS A 135 -9.44 3.90 16.19
C HIS A 135 -8.95 2.45 15.98
N ILE A 136 -8.48 2.11 14.77
CA ILE A 136 -7.94 0.79 14.45
C ILE A 136 -6.44 0.79 14.72
N ASN A 137 -6.02 0.17 15.80
CA ASN A 137 -4.60 0.02 16.15
C ASN A 137 -4.37 -1.34 16.81
N ASP A 138 -3.16 -1.89 16.66
CA ASP A 138 -2.68 -2.95 17.54
C ASP A 138 -2.11 -2.32 18.84
N GLU A 139 -2.06 -3.12 19.89
CA GLU A 139 -1.33 -2.78 21.14
C GLU A 139 0.18 -2.96 20.89
N ASP A 140 0.82 -2.04 20.18
CA ASP A 140 2.26 -2.02 19.97
C ASP A 140 2.90 -0.81 20.67
N ASN A 141 4.21 -0.88 20.93
CA ASN A 141 4.97 0.18 21.60
C ASN A 141 5.22 1.42 20.71
N LEU A 142 4.78 1.39 19.44
CA LEU A 142 5.01 2.44 18.46
C LEU A 142 3.80 3.38 18.30
N GLN A 143 2.77 3.27 19.15
CA GLN A 143 1.52 4.05 19.03
C GLN A 143 1.72 5.57 19.12
N ASN A 144 2.80 6.03 19.75
CA ASN A 144 3.13 7.46 19.86
C ASN A 144 3.77 8.04 18.59
N THR A 145 4.19 7.19 17.65
CA THR A 145 4.76 7.61 16.37
C THR A 145 3.66 7.73 15.32
N ASP A 146 3.69 8.80 14.53
CA ASP A 146 2.71 9.01 13.48
C ASP A 146 2.77 7.90 12.41
N HIS A 147 1.61 7.43 11.96
CA HIS A 147 1.45 6.38 10.97
C HIS A 147 1.01 6.90 9.59
N VAL A 148 0.73 8.21 9.46
CA VAL A 148 0.27 8.79 8.20
C VAL A 148 1.46 9.02 7.27
N PRO A 149 1.49 8.42 6.07
CA PRO A 149 2.57 8.65 5.12
C PRO A 149 2.51 10.06 4.52
N SER A 150 3.60 10.51 3.92
CA SER A 150 3.68 11.83 3.29
C SER A 150 3.01 11.90 1.92
N ALA A 151 2.88 10.76 1.25
CA ALA A 151 2.12 10.60 0.00
C ALA A 151 1.58 9.16 -0.13
N LEU A 152 0.54 9.02 -0.96
CA LEU A 152 -0.12 7.74 -1.21
C LEU A 152 -0.20 7.45 -2.71
N VAL A 153 0.09 6.21 -3.10
CA VAL A 153 -0.12 5.70 -4.46
C VAL A 153 -1.08 4.51 -4.38
N VAL A 154 -2.16 4.56 -5.14
CA VAL A 154 -3.24 3.57 -5.10
C VAL A 154 -3.44 2.94 -6.47
N PHE A 155 -3.42 1.63 -6.53
CA PHE A 155 -3.79 0.87 -7.71
C PHE A 155 -5.06 0.06 -7.44
N SER A 156 -6.16 0.41 -8.11
CA SER A 156 -7.36 -0.43 -8.20
C SER A 156 -7.90 -0.92 -6.85
N GLY A 157 -8.12 -0.02 -5.91
CA GLY A 157 -8.57 -0.37 -4.55
C GLY A 157 -10.09 -0.42 -4.42
N GLY A 158 -10.67 -1.51 -3.94
CA GLY A 158 -12.06 -1.51 -3.48
C GLY A 158 -12.20 -0.71 -2.19
N MET A 159 -13.02 0.35 -2.17
CA MET A 159 -13.21 1.23 -1.00
C MET A 159 -14.54 0.99 -0.26
N ASP A 160 -15.35 0.05 -0.73
CA ASP A 160 -16.57 -0.39 -0.03
C ASP A 160 -16.28 -1.57 0.90
N GLY A 161 -16.02 -1.24 2.18
CA GLY A 161 -15.80 -2.24 3.21
C GLY A 161 -17.01 -3.16 3.42
N VAL A 162 -18.24 -2.68 3.20
CA VAL A 162 -19.46 -3.48 3.33
C VAL A 162 -19.50 -4.56 2.25
N ASP A 163 -19.20 -4.22 1.00
CA ASP A 163 -19.12 -5.20 -0.10
C ASP A 163 -17.98 -6.19 0.14
N ILE A 164 -16.81 -5.73 0.56
CA ILE A 164 -15.66 -6.59 0.88
C ILE A 164 -16.01 -7.57 1.98
N MET A 165 -16.57 -7.10 3.11
CA MET A 165 -16.88 -7.95 4.25
C MET A 165 -17.99 -8.96 3.91
N ARG A 166 -19.03 -8.54 3.20
CA ARG A 166 -20.09 -9.43 2.73
C ARG A 166 -19.55 -10.60 1.91
N ARG A 167 -18.58 -10.35 1.03
CA ARG A 167 -18.03 -11.35 0.13
C ARG A 167 -16.93 -12.22 0.75
N ARG A 168 -16.12 -11.65 1.63
CA ARG A 168 -14.88 -12.30 2.11
C ARG A 168 -14.88 -12.62 3.59
N TYR A 169 -15.51 -11.76 4.41
CA TYR A 169 -15.49 -11.86 5.87
C TYR A 169 -16.88 -11.56 6.47
N PRO A 170 -17.90 -12.41 6.19
CA PRO A 170 -19.29 -12.17 6.64
C PRO A 170 -19.42 -11.97 8.15
N LYS A 171 -18.52 -12.53 8.95
CA LYS A 171 -18.48 -12.34 10.41
C LYS A 171 -18.27 -10.87 10.82
N LEU A 172 -17.66 -10.04 9.94
CA LEU A 172 -17.40 -8.62 10.16
C LEU A 172 -18.50 -7.70 9.62
N ILE A 173 -19.59 -8.24 9.09
CA ILE A 173 -20.64 -7.43 8.45
C ILE A 173 -21.26 -6.38 9.40
N LYS A 174 -21.29 -6.67 10.70
CA LYS A 174 -21.85 -5.76 11.72
C LYS A 174 -21.01 -4.49 11.90
N VAL A 175 -19.69 -4.59 11.68
CA VAL A 175 -18.75 -3.46 11.80
C VAL A 175 -18.27 -2.96 10.43
N ALA A 176 -18.79 -3.52 9.35
CA ALA A 176 -18.30 -3.27 7.99
C ALA A 176 -18.40 -1.80 7.57
N THR A 177 -19.43 -1.06 8.02
CA THR A 177 -19.60 0.36 7.74
C THR A 177 -18.53 1.20 8.44
N GLU A 178 -18.11 0.82 9.64
CA GLU A 178 -17.10 1.51 10.44
C GLU A 178 -15.68 1.39 9.85
N ILE A 179 -15.46 0.35 9.04
CA ILE A 179 -14.20 0.07 8.35
C ILE A 179 -14.30 0.22 6.82
N SER A 180 -15.28 0.99 6.34
CA SER A 180 -15.56 1.20 4.93
C SER A 180 -15.20 2.63 4.50
N PRO A 181 -14.10 2.83 3.76
CA PRO A 181 -13.70 4.15 3.30
C PRO A 181 -14.81 4.95 2.62
N ILE A 182 -15.57 4.34 1.71
CA ILE A 182 -16.65 5.03 0.97
C ILE A 182 -17.81 5.51 1.86
N HIS A 183 -17.98 4.91 3.06
CA HIS A 183 -19.01 5.31 4.04
C HIS A 183 -18.50 6.33 5.05
N ASN A 184 -17.19 6.63 5.06
CA ASN A 184 -16.54 7.51 6.03
C ASN A 184 -15.75 8.63 5.35
N ILE A 185 -16.37 9.31 4.38
CA ILE A 185 -15.72 10.38 3.61
C ILE A 185 -15.32 11.53 4.52
N LYS A 186 -14.02 11.85 4.54
CA LYS A 186 -13.46 12.97 5.30
C LYS A 186 -12.16 13.47 4.66
N LYS A 187 -11.78 14.72 4.96
CA LYS A 187 -10.46 15.23 4.58
C LYS A 187 -9.40 14.63 5.50
N CYS A 188 -8.58 13.73 5.02
CA CYS A 188 -7.54 13.06 5.82
C CYS A 188 -6.40 12.45 5.00
N LEU A 189 -6.54 12.29 3.68
CA LEU A 189 -5.50 11.68 2.87
C LEU A 189 -4.39 12.70 2.57
N PRO A 190 -3.12 12.26 2.56
CA PRO A 190 -2.03 13.04 1.98
C PRO A 190 -2.25 13.20 0.47
N GLN A 191 -1.37 13.94 -0.22
CA GLN A 191 -1.40 13.95 -1.68
C GLN A 191 -1.39 12.52 -2.22
N THR A 192 -2.30 12.23 -3.14
CA THR A 192 -2.59 10.85 -3.58
C THR A 192 -2.59 10.75 -5.09
N LEU A 193 -1.88 9.76 -5.62
CA LEU A 193 -1.97 9.32 -7.02
C LEU A 193 -2.78 8.04 -7.09
N TRP A 194 -3.83 8.02 -7.91
CA TRP A 194 -4.76 6.89 -7.99
C TRP A 194 -4.90 6.39 -9.42
N PHE A 195 -4.62 5.11 -9.62
CA PHE A 195 -4.75 4.41 -10.90
C PHE A 195 -5.93 3.45 -10.90
N CYS A 196 -6.72 3.43 -11.96
CA CYS A 196 -7.81 2.48 -12.13
C CYS A 196 -8.03 2.13 -13.60
N GLY A 197 -8.21 0.84 -13.90
CA GLY A 197 -8.64 0.39 -15.22
C GLY A 197 -10.15 0.53 -15.37
N ARG A 198 -10.62 1.02 -16.53
CA ARG A 198 -12.06 1.25 -16.77
C ARG A 198 -12.87 -0.03 -16.97
N SER A 199 -12.21 -1.16 -17.26
CA SER A 199 -12.85 -2.48 -17.33
C SER A 199 -12.81 -3.24 -16.01
N GLU A 200 -12.34 -2.62 -14.91
CA GLU A 200 -12.36 -3.24 -13.60
C GLU A 200 -13.78 -3.29 -13.02
N ARG A 201 -14.06 -4.37 -12.29
CA ARG A 201 -15.34 -4.53 -11.59
C ARG A 201 -15.68 -3.35 -10.68
N ASP A 202 -14.68 -2.84 -9.96
CA ASP A 202 -14.87 -1.83 -8.93
C ASP A 202 -14.55 -0.40 -9.45
N TYR A 203 -14.50 -0.20 -10.80
CA TYR A 203 -14.17 1.08 -11.42
C TYR A 203 -15.11 2.22 -10.99
N GLU A 204 -16.43 2.04 -11.13
CA GLU A 204 -17.41 3.07 -10.76
C GLU A 204 -17.37 3.39 -9.25
N GLN A 205 -17.08 2.38 -8.43
CA GLN A 205 -16.89 2.57 -6.99
C GLN A 205 -15.64 3.42 -6.70
N ASN A 206 -14.51 3.13 -7.37
CA ASN A 206 -13.28 3.92 -7.25
C ASN A 206 -13.52 5.37 -7.67
N LYS A 207 -14.13 5.59 -8.82
CA LYS A 207 -14.46 6.91 -9.37
C LYS A 207 -15.35 7.72 -8.42
N SER A 208 -16.41 7.09 -7.91
CA SER A 208 -17.31 7.71 -6.92
C SER A 208 -16.59 8.05 -5.61
N PHE A 209 -15.75 7.14 -5.10
CA PHE A 209 -14.98 7.39 -3.88
C PHE A 209 -14.02 8.55 -4.06
N VAL A 210 -13.22 8.54 -5.13
CA VAL A 210 -12.23 9.61 -5.42
C VAL A 210 -12.93 10.95 -5.54
N LYS A 211 -14.03 11.02 -6.32
CA LYS A 211 -14.79 12.27 -6.45
C LYS A 211 -15.27 12.80 -5.10
N ARG A 212 -15.86 11.95 -4.27
CA ARG A 212 -16.37 12.35 -2.95
C ARG A 212 -15.25 12.79 -1.99
N MET A 213 -14.08 12.16 -2.10
CA MET A 213 -12.91 12.56 -1.31
C MET A 213 -12.34 13.90 -1.79
N ASP A 214 -12.33 14.15 -3.09
CA ASP A 214 -11.93 15.44 -3.68
C ASP A 214 -12.90 16.56 -3.27
N ASP A 215 -14.21 16.31 -3.33
CA ASP A 215 -15.27 17.25 -2.94
C ASP A 215 -15.11 17.76 -1.48
N VAL A 216 -14.47 16.99 -0.59
CA VAL A 216 -14.18 17.40 0.79
C VAL A 216 -12.74 17.92 0.98
N GLY A 217 -12.00 18.12 -0.11
CA GLY A 217 -10.70 18.79 -0.15
C GLY A 217 -9.48 17.90 0.04
N ASN A 218 -9.58 16.59 -0.23
CA ASN A 218 -8.40 15.75 -0.42
C ASN A 218 -7.80 16.03 -1.80
N GLN A 219 -6.47 15.96 -1.92
CA GLN A 219 -5.75 16.15 -3.18
C GLN A 219 -5.50 14.80 -3.84
N ILE A 220 -6.32 14.41 -4.81
CA ILE A 220 -6.22 13.12 -5.49
C ILE A 220 -6.09 13.34 -7.00
N THR A 221 -4.99 12.89 -7.59
CA THR A 221 -4.85 12.75 -9.04
C THR A 221 -5.36 11.39 -9.46
N PHE A 222 -6.47 11.33 -10.18
CA PHE A 222 -7.10 10.09 -10.64
C PHE A 222 -6.78 9.83 -12.11
N LEU A 223 -6.09 8.74 -12.41
CA LEU A 223 -5.69 8.32 -13.75
C LEU A 223 -6.46 7.06 -14.16
N GLU A 224 -7.23 7.17 -15.22
CA GLU A 224 -8.09 6.13 -15.77
C GLU A 224 -7.47 5.51 -17.01
N TYR A 225 -7.51 4.18 -17.11
CA TYR A 225 -6.92 3.42 -18.22
C TYR A 225 -8.03 2.69 -19.00
N GLU A 226 -8.32 3.20 -20.21
CA GLU A 226 -9.37 2.66 -21.07
C GLU A 226 -9.11 1.19 -21.45
N GLY A 227 -10.12 0.34 -21.35
CA GLY A 227 -10.04 -1.07 -21.69
C GLY A 227 -9.20 -1.94 -20.76
N MET A 228 -8.62 -1.37 -19.69
CA MET A 228 -7.75 -2.10 -18.79
C MET A 228 -8.53 -2.76 -17.65
N ASP A 229 -8.14 -4.00 -17.36
CA ASP A 229 -8.66 -4.82 -16.27
C ASP A 229 -7.82 -4.69 -14.99
N HIS A 230 -8.23 -5.41 -13.95
CA HIS A 230 -7.53 -5.45 -12.68
C HIS A 230 -6.09 -5.97 -12.80
N GLY A 231 -5.11 -5.22 -12.29
CA GLY A 231 -3.69 -5.60 -12.31
C GLY A 231 -2.96 -5.34 -13.63
N PHE A 232 -3.51 -4.49 -14.51
CA PHE A 232 -2.91 -4.11 -15.81
C PHE A 232 -1.48 -3.55 -15.70
N PHE A 233 -1.15 -2.92 -14.59
CA PHE A 233 0.12 -2.24 -14.26
C PHE A 233 1.25 -3.19 -13.83
N HIS A 234 0.99 -4.48 -13.65
CA HIS A 234 2.01 -5.42 -13.22
C HIS A 234 3.00 -5.72 -14.35
N TYR A 235 4.28 -5.84 -13.98
CA TYR A 235 5.32 -6.31 -14.89
C TYR A 235 4.96 -7.71 -15.42
N GLY A 236 5.25 -7.93 -16.70
CA GLY A 236 4.91 -9.18 -17.41
C GLY A 236 3.48 -9.19 -17.99
N ARG A 237 2.71 -8.10 -17.87
CA ARG A 237 1.39 -7.95 -18.52
C ARG A 237 1.44 -6.93 -19.65
N ASN A 238 0.60 -7.12 -20.69
CA ASN A 238 0.44 -6.17 -21.80
C ASN A 238 1.80 -5.70 -22.35
N GLU A 239 2.75 -6.63 -22.59
CA GLU A 239 4.10 -6.34 -23.06
C GLU A 239 4.83 -5.26 -22.23
N ASN A 240 4.48 -5.13 -20.95
CA ASN A 240 4.94 -4.11 -20.01
C ASN A 240 4.56 -2.66 -20.35
N LYS A 241 3.71 -2.41 -21.35
CA LYS A 241 3.30 -1.06 -21.74
C LYS A 241 2.80 -0.26 -20.53
N TYR A 242 1.78 -0.77 -19.85
CA TYR A 242 1.16 -0.05 -18.72
C TYR A 242 2.01 -0.10 -17.44
N PHE A 243 2.90 -1.09 -17.29
CA PHE A 243 3.93 -1.03 -16.26
C PHE A 243 4.81 0.22 -16.46
N HIS A 244 5.30 0.47 -17.66
CA HIS A 244 6.13 1.64 -17.94
C HIS A 244 5.36 2.96 -17.84
N GLU A 245 4.13 3.02 -18.36
CA GLU A 245 3.29 4.22 -18.25
C GLU A 245 3.02 4.59 -16.79
N THR A 246 2.56 3.63 -15.97
CA THR A 246 2.29 3.90 -14.55
C THR A 246 3.53 4.25 -13.75
N ILE A 247 4.70 3.69 -14.08
CA ILE A 247 5.99 4.07 -13.50
C ILE A 247 6.34 5.53 -13.81
N GLN A 248 6.11 5.98 -15.05
CA GLN A 248 6.37 7.38 -15.45
C GLN A 248 5.46 8.36 -14.71
N GLU A 249 4.18 8.03 -14.57
CA GLU A 249 3.22 8.83 -13.80
C GLU A 249 3.60 8.88 -12.31
N MET A 250 3.99 7.75 -11.72
CA MET A 250 4.51 7.71 -10.34
C MET A 250 5.77 8.58 -10.21
N GLU A 251 6.72 8.48 -11.14
CA GLU A 251 7.94 9.29 -11.11
C GLU A 251 7.64 10.78 -11.18
N SER A 252 6.71 11.19 -12.06
CA SER A 252 6.25 12.58 -12.18
C SER A 252 5.62 13.08 -10.90
N PHE A 253 4.72 12.30 -10.31
CA PHE A 253 4.08 12.59 -9.04
C PHE A 253 5.09 12.74 -7.89
N LEU A 254 6.05 11.84 -7.80
CA LEU A 254 7.08 11.85 -6.76
C LEU A 254 8.03 13.05 -6.90
N LYS A 255 8.36 13.46 -8.12
CA LYS A 255 9.14 14.68 -8.37
C LYS A 255 8.39 15.94 -7.98
N MET A 256 7.10 16.05 -8.32
CA MET A 256 6.27 17.18 -7.90
C MET A 256 6.14 17.29 -6.37
N GLY A 257 6.16 16.16 -5.67
CA GLY A 257 6.10 16.09 -4.21
C GLY A 257 7.45 16.19 -3.49
N ASP A 258 8.55 16.47 -4.21
CA ASP A 258 9.92 16.53 -3.66
C ASP A 258 10.38 15.21 -2.99
N PHE A 259 10.01 14.06 -3.59
CA PHE A 259 10.48 12.73 -3.18
C PHE A 259 11.59 12.18 -4.11
N LEU A 260 11.78 12.77 -5.29
CA LEU A 260 12.81 12.37 -6.26
C LEU A 260 13.55 13.58 -6.83
#